data_7a509be568afcea180f7b7be09f610da
#
_entry.id   7a509be568afcea180f7b7be09f610da
#
_cell.length_a   1.000
_cell.length_b   1.000
_cell.length_c   1.000
_cell.angle_alpha   90.00
_cell.angle_beta   90.00
_cell.angle_gamma   90.00
#
_symmetry.space_group_name_H-M   'P 1'
#
loop_
_entity.id
_entity.type
_entity.pdbx_description
1 polymer ?
#
loop_
_entity_poly.entity_id
_entity_poly.type
_entity_poly.pdbx_seq_one_letter_code
_entity_poly.pdbx_strand_id
1 'polypeptide(L)'
;MSDAKSNNTMPRLMIIDSNALAHRAFHAFPSTLKTKSGVFVNAVYGFASMLLQVLNTYKPDYLIFTQDSKEATFRHKLYDKYKANRPKMDELLVGQIPLISDLINSLGVPRLVMPGFEADDIIGSLVSSGDLDGYQNIIVTGDKDLLQLIDDNVQIYLPQSSFSKAVLHDEVSAKEKMGFEPKYMIEYKSLRGDPSDNIPGIKGIGDKTAVDLINEFKTLDNVYNNLDKIKESIRKKLIENKEIAYMSRDLAQIKTDLDVSMDLSLAKAEKANYSGLLKFFETYEFYSL
;
A
#
# COMPACT_ATOMS: atom_id res chain seq x y z
N MET A 1 17.60 -41.07 18.34
CA MET A 1 17.04 -40.57 17.09
C MET A 1 15.93 -39.61 17.47
N SER A 2 16.27 -38.33 17.53
CA SER A 2 15.33 -37.27 17.88
C SER A 2 14.82 -36.67 16.55
N ASP A 3 13.57 -36.97 16.26
CA ASP A 3 12.85 -36.33 15.15
C ASP A 3 12.80 -34.82 15.40
N ALA A 4 13.69 -34.09 14.74
CA ALA A 4 13.54 -32.67 14.58
C ALA A 4 12.31 -32.45 13.69
N LYS A 5 11.15 -32.17 14.31
CA LYS A 5 10.01 -31.57 13.61
C LYS A 5 10.52 -30.24 13.03
N SER A 6 10.86 -30.24 11.75
CA SER A 6 11.02 -29.00 11.00
C SER A 6 9.66 -28.28 11.08
N ASN A 7 9.60 -27.21 11.87
CA ASN A 7 8.51 -26.24 11.74
C ASN A 7 8.64 -25.65 10.32
N ASN A 8 7.90 -26.22 9.40
CA ASN A 8 7.82 -25.75 8.01
C ASN A 8 6.95 -24.49 8.01
N THR A 9 7.48 -23.42 8.60
CA THR A 9 6.85 -22.08 8.48
C THR A 9 7.16 -21.57 7.08
N MET A 10 6.15 -21.12 6.35
CA MET A 10 6.32 -20.48 5.05
C MET A 10 7.35 -19.35 5.17
N PRO A 11 8.28 -19.21 4.20
CA PRO A 11 9.21 -18.09 4.20
C PRO A 11 8.44 -16.76 4.11
N ARG A 12 8.94 -15.74 4.81
CA ARG A 12 8.31 -14.42 4.83
C ARG A 12 8.92 -13.52 3.78
N LEU A 13 8.07 -12.99 2.91
CA LEU A 13 8.44 -11.95 1.97
C LEU A 13 7.86 -10.62 2.46
N MET A 14 8.71 -9.61 2.61
CA MET A 14 8.29 -8.26 2.96
C MET A 14 8.37 -7.34 1.76
N ILE A 15 7.25 -6.70 1.42
CA ILE A 15 7.13 -5.74 0.33
C ILE A 15 6.90 -4.35 0.94
N ILE A 16 7.80 -3.42 0.70
CA ILE A 16 7.75 -2.07 1.23
C ILE A 16 7.22 -1.11 0.17
N ASP A 17 6.06 -0.52 0.41
CA ASP A 17 5.57 0.64 -0.32
C ASP A 17 6.37 1.88 0.11
N SER A 18 7.36 2.24 -0.71
CA SER A 18 8.32 3.28 -0.36
C SER A 18 7.69 4.67 -0.31
N ASN A 19 6.72 4.96 -1.17
CA ASN A 19 6.09 6.27 -1.23
C ASN A 19 5.17 6.50 -0.03
N ALA A 20 4.29 5.56 0.28
CA ALA A 20 3.41 5.66 1.44
C ALA A 20 4.20 5.71 2.76
N LEU A 21 5.28 4.91 2.87
CA LEU A 21 6.14 4.93 4.05
C LEU A 21 6.92 6.25 4.18
N ALA A 22 7.41 6.83 3.06
CA ALA A 22 8.09 8.12 3.04
C ALA A 22 7.18 9.26 3.49
N HIS A 23 5.95 9.32 2.97
CA HIS A 23 4.93 10.28 3.40
C HIS A 23 4.62 10.13 4.88
N ARG A 24 4.46 8.92 5.35
CA ARG A 24 4.22 8.63 6.75
C ARG A 24 5.36 9.10 7.64
N ALA A 25 6.60 8.81 7.23
CA ALA A 25 7.81 9.22 7.92
C ALA A 25 7.94 10.73 8.03
N PHE A 26 7.69 11.44 6.92
CA PHE A 26 7.76 12.90 6.87
C PHE A 26 6.85 13.58 7.91
N HIS A 27 5.63 13.06 8.10
CA HIS A 27 4.68 13.61 9.07
C HIS A 27 4.86 13.09 10.50
N ALA A 28 5.62 12.02 10.69
CA ALA A 28 5.86 11.44 12.02
C ALA A 28 7.05 12.04 12.76
N PHE A 29 7.99 12.66 12.03
CA PHE A 29 9.21 13.24 12.58
C PHE A 29 9.25 14.75 12.37
N PRO A 30 9.89 15.51 13.30
CA PRO A 30 9.95 16.96 13.22
C PRO A 30 10.60 17.44 11.92
N SER A 31 9.93 18.31 11.16
CA SER A 31 10.45 18.90 9.92
C SER A 31 11.73 19.72 10.08
N THR A 32 12.13 19.98 11.33
CA THR A 32 13.38 20.68 11.69
C THR A 32 14.59 19.77 11.75
N LEU A 33 14.41 18.44 11.64
CA LEU A 33 15.52 17.48 11.72
C LEU A 33 16.46 17.64 10.51
N LYS A 34 17.71 17.98 10.80
CA LYS A 34 18.77 18.25 9.82
C LYS A 34 20.08 17.63 10.24
N THR A 35 20.94 17.33 9.26
CA THR A 35 22.36 17.09 9.48
C THR A 35 23.08 18.37 9.91
N LYS A 36 24.30 18.27 10.41
CA LYS A 36 25.15 19.43 10.73
C LYS A 36 25.42 20.30 9.51
N SER A 37 25.45 19.70 8.31
CA SER A 37 25.58 20.42 7.04
C SER A 37 24.29 21.12 6.57
N GLY A 38 23.17 20.96 7.31
CA GLY A 38 21.91 21.64 7.02
C GLY A 38 20.95 20.86 6.10
N VAL A 39 21.26 19.62 5.73
CA VAL A 39 20.38 18.78 4.89
C VAL A 39 19.18 18.31 5.72
N PHE A 40 17.96 18.55 5.24
CA PHE A 40 16.75 18.04 5.87
C PHE A 40 16.63 16.53 5.68
N VAL A 41 16.39 15.80 6.77
CA VAL A 41 16.43 14.33 6.80
C VAL A 41 15.29 13.67 7.59
N ASN A 42 14.28 14.43 8.00
CA ASN A 42 13.19 13.89 8.84
C ASN A 42 12.44 12.73 8.18
N ALA A 43 12.15 12.82 6.86
CA ALA A 43 11.50 11.73 6.12
C ALA A 43 12.44 10.53 5.98
N VAL A 44 13.71 10.74 5.66
CA VAL A 44 14.70 9.67 5.47
C VAL A 44 14.99 8.96 6.79
N TYR A 45 15.20 9.72 7.87
CA TYR A 45 15.40 9.18 9.21
C TYR A 45 14.19 8.36 9.67
N GLY A 46 12.99 8.92 9.49
CA GLY A 46 11.76 8.24 9.83
C GLY A 46 11.56 6.97 9.02
N PHE A 47 11.82 7.02 7.71
CA PHE A 47 11.77 5.85 6.84
C PHE A 47 12.73 4.75 7.30
N ALA A 48 14.00 5.11 7.59
CA ALA A 48 15.00 4.18 8.10
C ALA A 48 14.57 3.55 9.44
N SER A 49 14.09 4.38 10.38
CA SER A 49 13.60 3.92 11.67
C SER A 49 12.44 2.94 11.54
N MET A 50 11.47 3.25 10.67
CA MET A 50 10.32 2.38 10.38
C MET A 50 10.77 1.06 9.76
N LEU A 51 11.65 1.13 8.76
CA LEU A 51 12.21 -0.05 8.11
C LEU A 51 12.91 -0.96 9.10
N LEU A 52 13.83 -0.42 9.92
CA LEU A 52 14.53 -1.22 10.94
C LEU A 52 13.58 -1.87 11.93
N GLN A 53 12.53 -1.15 12.34
CA GLN A 53 11.52 -1.69 13.26
C GLN A 53 10.80 -2.89 12.65
N VAL A 54 10.30 -2.80 11.41
CA VAL A 54 9.57 -3.92 10.78
C VAL A 54 10.50 -5.09 10.50
N LEU A 55 11.74 -4.84 10.05
CA LEU A 55 12.75 -5.89 9.85
C LEU A 55 13.06 -6.63 11.16
N ASN A 56 13.24 -5.91 12.26
CA ASN A 56 13.53 -6.52 13.57
C ASN A 56 12.32 -7.29 14.13
N THR A 57 11.11 -6.81 13.89
CA THR A 57 9.88 -7.43 14.41
C THR A 57 9.52 -8.70 13.65
N TYR A 58 9.55 -8.65 12.32
CA TYR A 58 9.05 -9.73 11.47
C TYR A 58 10.13 -10.64 10.91
N LYS A 59 11.39 -10.20 10.91
CA LYS A 59 12.57 -10.95 10.44
C LYS A 59 12.29 -11.64 9.10
N PRO A 60 11.99 -10.89 8.04
CA PRO A 60 11.64 -11.47 6.75
C PRO A 60 12.84 -12.21 6.14
N ASP A 61 12.55 -13.28 5.39
CA ASP A 61 13.55 -14.01 4.60
C ASP A 61 13.87 -13.27 3.30
N TYR A 62 12.89 -12.49 2.80
CA TYR A 62 13.00 -11.74 1.55
C TYR A 62 12.48 -10.31 1.73
N LEU A 63 13.11 -9.36 1.04
CA LEU A 63 12.80 -7.94 1.12
C LEU A 63 12.78 -7.31 -0.26
N ILE A 64 11.70 -6.59 -0.58
CA ILE A 64 11.48 -5.89 -1.84
C ILE A 64 10.96 -4.49 -1.53
N PHE A 65 11.38 -3.53 -2.33
CA PHE A 65 10.81 -2.18 -2.32
C PHE A 65 10.05 -1.92 -3.61
N THR A 66 8.92 -1.26 -3.49
CA THR A 66 8.17 -0.69 -4.62
C THR A 66 8.14 0.82 -4.51
N GLN A 67 8.11 1.50 -5.65
CA GLN A 67 8.08 2.96 -5.69
C GLN A 67 7.27 3.43 -6.90
N ASP A 68 6.54 4.55 -6.73
CA ASP A 68 5.82 5.20 -7.82
C ASP A 68 6.79 5.71 -8.89
N SER A 69 6.35 5.63 -10.14
CA SER A 69 7.01 6.35 -11.23
C SER A 69 6.63 7.84 -11.21
N LYS A 70 7.42 8.65 -11.92
CA LYS A 70 7.11 10.09 -12.10
C LYS A 70 6.06 10.33 -13.18
N GLU A 71 5.70 9.30 -13.92
CA GLU A 71 4.82 9.42 -15.08
C GLU A 71 3.34 9.37 -14.66
N ALA A 72 2.50 10.03 -15.47
CA ALA A 72 1.06 9.94 -15.30
C ALA A 72 0.60 8.50 -15.51
N THR A 73 -0.23 8.00 -14.61
CA THR A 73 -0.72 6.63 -14.63
C THR A 73 -1.94 6.48 -15.55
N PHE A 74 -2.34 5.22 -15.82
CA PHE A 74 -3.55 4.94 -16.57
C PHE A 74 -4.80 5.58 -15.94
N ARG A 75 -4.83 5.75 -14.60
CA ARG A 75 -5.95 6.40 -13.88
C ARG A 75 -6.11 7.86 -14.27
N HIS A 76 -5.01 8.59 -14.48
CA HIS A 76 -5.05 9.98 -14.97
C HIS A 76 -5.58 10.07 -16.40
N LYS A 77 -5.35 9.02 -17.23
CA LYS A 77 -5.92 8.94 -18.60
C LYS A 77 -7.39 8.60 -18.58
N LEU A 78 -7.83 7.81 -17.61
CA LEU A 78 -9.23 7.42 -17.44
C LEU A 78 -10.08 8.57 -16.86
N TYR A 79 -9.51 9.34 -15.93
CA TYR A 79 -10.18 10.44 -15.25
C TYR A 79 -9.16 11.55 -14.91
N ASP A 80 -9.22 12.64 -15.64
CA ASP A 80 -8.30 13.78 -15.54
C ASP A 80 -8.29 14.47 -14.17
N LYS A 81 -9.37 14.27 -13.37
CA LYS A 81 -9.48 14.78 -12.00
C LYS A 81 -8.95 13.80 -10.94
N TYR A 82 -8.47 12.63 -11.33
CA TYR A 82 -7.89 11.66 -10.38
C TYR A 82 -6.75 12.30 -9.59
N LYS A 83 -6.79 12.24 -8.27
CA LYS A 83 -5.83 12.87 -7.33
C LYS A 83 -5.63 14.39 -7.51
N ALA A 84 -6.46 15.08 -8.33
CA ALA A 84 -6.30 16.51 -8.61
C ALA A 84 -6.55 17.42 -7.39
N ASN A 85 -7.26 16.92 -6.38
CA ASN A 85 -7.50 17.61 -5.11
C ASN A 85 -6.38 17.39 -4.07
N ARG A 86 -5.40 16.52 -4.35
CA ARG A 86 -4.26 16.33 -3.45
C ARG A 86 -3.40 17.60 -3.45
N PRO A 87 -3.00 18.11 -2.27
CA PRO A 87 -2.05 19.22 -2.22
C PRO A 87 -0.74 18.80 -2.89
N LYS A 88 -0.03 19.76 -3.44
CA LYS A 88 1.33 19.50 -3.94
C LYS A 88 2.18 18.92 -2.80
N MET A 89 3.00 17.94 -3.13
CA MET A 89 3.96 17.38 -2.17
C MET A 89 4.83 18.49 -1.59
N ASP A 90 5.02 18.48 -0.28
CA ASP A 90 5.87 19.45 0.41
C ASP A 90 7.29 19.43 -0.20
N GLU A 91 7.85 20.61 -0.48
CA GLU A 91 9.17 20.75 -1.12
C GLU A 91 10.28 20.08 -0.30
N LEU A 92 10.17 20.09 1.04
CA LEU A 92 11.10 19.40 1.90
C LEU A 92 11.03 17.87 1.74
N LEU A 93 9.83 17.32 1.50
CA LEU A 93 9.68 15.89 1.21
C LEU A 93 10.20 15.57 -0.20
N VAL A 94 9.87 16.40 -1.20
CA VAL A 94 10.39 16.25 -2.57
C VAL A 94 11.91 16.16 -2.58
N GLY A 95 12.59 17.01 -1.81
CA GLY A 95 14.05 17.00 -1.67
C GLY A 95 14.61 15.74 -1.00
N GLN A 96 13.80 15.03 -0.23
CA GLN A 96 14.22 13.82 0.50
C GLN A 96 13.91 12.51 -0.24
N ILE A 97 13.04 12.51 -1.26
CA ILE A 97 12.75 11.29 -2.06
C ILE A 97 14.00 10.69 -2.70
N PRO A 98 14.93 11.47 -3.30
CA PRO A 98 16.20 10.92 -3.80
C PRO A 98 17.02 10.25 -2.70
N LEU A 99 17.08 10.84 -1.50
CA LEU A 99 17.82 10.29 -0.37
C LEU A 99 17.23 8.95 0.11
N ILE A 100 15.89 8.83 0.10
CA ILE A 100 15.22 7.55 0.39
C ILE A 100 15.58 6.50 -0.68
N SER A 101 15.60 6.90 -1.95
CA SER A 101 16.06 6.01 -3.03
C SER A 101 17.50 5.56 -2.84
N ASP A 102 18.40 6.47 -2.40
CA ASP A 102 19.79 6.15 -2.10
C ASP A 102 19.93 5.21 -0.90
N LEU A 103 19.11 5.40 0.14
CA LEU A 103 19.04 4.48 1.28
C LEU A 103 18.64 3.07 0.81
N ILE A 104 17.59 2.94 0.00
CA ILE A 104 17.16 1.65 -0.55
C ILE A 104 18.25 1.02 -1.41
N ASN A 105 18.87 1.81 -2.29
CA ASN A 105 19.96 1.35 -3.15
C ASN A 105 21.17 0.88 -2.31
N SER A 106 21.43 1.52 -1.16
CA SER A 106 22.53 1.11 -0.26
C SER A 106 22.36 -0.30 0.31
N LEU A 107 21.11 -0.77 0.42
CA LEU A 107 20.80 -2.13 0.84
C LEU A 107 21.06 -3.18 -0.24
N GLY A 108 21.08 -2.79 -1.53
CA GLY A 108 21.34 -3.70 -2.64
C GLY A 108 20.25 -4.75 -2.87
N VAL A 109 19.03 -4.53 -2.37
CA VAL A 109 17.86 -5.40 -2.60
C VAL A 109 16.99 -4.82 -3.72
N PRO A 110 16.11 -5.64 -4.34
CA PRO A 110 15.27 -5.18 -5.45
C PRO A 110 14.41 -3.97 -5.08
N ARG A 111 14.38 -3.01 -5.99
CA ARG A 111 13.47 -1.87 -5.99
C ARG A 111 12.74 -1.81 -7.33
N LEU A 112 11.43 -1.99 -7.29
CA LEU A 112 10.59 -2.07 -8.47
C LEU A 112 9.90 -0.73 -8.73
N VAL A 113 10.01 -0.25 -9.94
CA VAL A 113 9.35 0.97 -10.44
C VAL A 113 8.87 0.69 -11.85
N MET A 114 7.60 0.94 -12.15
CA MET A 114 7.04 0.69 -13.47
C MET A 114 6.40 1.98 -14.03
N PRO A 115 6.87 2.48 -15.18
CA PRO A 115 6.32 3.67 -15.82
C PRO A 115 4.82 3.51 -16.12
N GLY A 116 4.02 4.51 -15.77
CA GLY A 116 2.58 4.52 -16.03
C GLY A 116 1.72 3.76 -15.01
N PHE A 117 2.33 3.18 -13.97
CA PHE A 117 1.65 2.48 -12.88
C PHE A 117 2.08 3.03 -11.51
N GLU A 118 1.24 2.84 -10.52
CA GLU A 118 1.52 3.18 -9.12
C GLU A 118 2.19 2.00 -8.39
N ALA A 119 2.85 2.26 -7.28
CA ALA A 119 3.46 1.21 -6.44
C ALA A 119 2.43 0.13 -6.05
N ASP A 120 1.19 0.53 -5.80
CA ASP A 120 0.09 -0.36 -5.45
C ASP A 120 -0.20 -1.40 -6.56
N ASP A 121 -0.14 -0.98 -7.84
CA ASP A 121 -0.34 -1.87 -8.98
C ASP A 121 0.81 -2.90 -9.11
N ILE A 122 2.03 -2.46 -8.82
CA ILE A 122 3.20 -3.36 -8.78
C ILE A 122 3.03 -4.38 -7.65
N ILE A 123 2.65 -3.91 -6.45
CA ILE A 123 2.41 -4.76 -5.29
C ILE A 123 1.29 -5.76 -5.58
N GLY A 124 0.15 -5.29 -6.08
CA GLY A 124 -1.00 -6.13 -6.43
C GLY A 124 -0.63 -7.22 -7.42
N SER A 125 0.14 -6.86 -8.47
CA SER A 125 0.57 -7.82 -9.48
C SER A 125 1.58 -8.82 -8.95
N LEU A 126 2.50 -8.41 -8.06
CA LEU A 126 3.44 -9.33 -7.42
C LEU A 126 2.72 -10.39 -6.60
N VAL A 127 1.82 -9.98 -5.68
CA VAL A 127 1.16 -10.93 -4.77
C VAL A 127 0.11 -11.78 -5.47
N SER A 128 -0.33 -11.41 -6.68
CA SER A 128 -1.30 -12.16 -7.48
C SER A 128 -0.66 -13.00 -8.59
N SER A 129 0.65 -12.95 -8.78
CA SER A 129 1.34 -13.63 -9.89
C SER A 129 1.39 -15.15 -9.76
N GLY A 130 1.09 -15.72 -8.59
CA GLY A 130 1.31 -17.13 -8.29
C GLY A 130 2.77 -17.48 -7.93
N ASP A 131 3.74 -16.67 -8.32
CA ASP A 131 5.17 -16.89 -8.00
C ASP A 131 5.45 -16.82 -6.49
N LEU A 132 4.55 -16.16 -5.75
CA LEU A 132 4.63 -15.93 -4.30
C LEU A 132 3.67 -16.80 -3.47
N ASP A 133 3.00 -17.79 -4.05
CA ASP A 133 2.04 -18.67 -3.34
C ASP A 133 2.69 -19.47 -2.20
N GLY A 134 3.99 -19.72 -2.28
CA GLY A 134 4.75 -20.41 -1.23
C GLY A 134 5.26 -19.52 -0.10
N TYR A 135 4.87 -18.22 -0.07
CA TYR A 135 5.37 -17.23 0.87
C TYR A 135 4.26 -16.63 1.71
N GLN A 136 4.58 -16.25 2.94
CA GLN A 136 3.78 -15.32 3.72
C GLN A 136 4.17 -13.90 3.34
N ASN A 137 3.30 -13.22 2.60
CA ASN A 137 3.55 -11.88 2.10
C ASN A 137 3.11 -10.83 3.11
N ILE A 138 4.03 -9.96 3.56
CA ILE A 138 3.75 -8.84 4.46
C ILE A 138 3.99 -7.55 3.68
N ILE A 139 2.93 -6.84 3.35
CA ILE A 139 3.00 -5.54 2.69
C ILE A 139 3.05 -4.46 3.78
N VAL A 140 4.10 -3.64 3.75
CA VAL A 140 4.29 -2.51 4.65
C VAL A 140 3.93 -1.22 3.92
N THR A 141 2.83 -0.61 4.29
CA THR A 141 2.31 0.59 3.64
C THR A 141 1.62 1.52 4.62
N GLY A 142 1.51 2.79 4.26
CA GLY A 142 0.63 3.77 4.93
C GLY A 142 -0.75 3.85 4.29
N ASP A 143 -0.95 3.21 3.15
CA ASP A 143 -2.19 3.27 2.38
C ASP A 143 -3.17 2.14 2.76
N LYS A 144 -4.41 2.53 3.06
CA LYS A 144 -5.47 1.58 3.41
C LYS A 144 -6.05 0.89 2.18
N ASP A 145 -5.77 1.39 0.99
CA ASP A 145 -6.29 0.83 -0.25
C ASP A 145 -5.73 -0.56 -0.52
N LEU A 146 -4.49 -0.79 -0.08
CA LEU A 146 -3.85 -2.10 -0.14
C LEU A 146 -4.54 -3.17 0.72
N LEU A 147 -5.46 -2.80 1.63
CA LEU A 147 -6.28 -3.78 2.35
C LEU A 147 -7.12 -4.66 1.40
N GLN A 148 -7.40 -4.19 0.16
CA GLN A 148 -8.10 -5.00 -0.85
C GLN A 148 -7.31 -6.24 -1.30
N LEU A 149 -5.99 -6.29 -1.04
CA LEU A 149 -5.09 -7.38 -1.42
C LEU A 149 -4.97 -8.46 -0.34
N ILE A 150 -5.60 -8.27 0.83
CA ILE A 150 -5.53 -9.23 1.93
C ILE A 150 -6.21 -10.54 1.52
N ASP A 151 -5.47 -11.65 1.71
CA ASP A 151 -5.96 -13.02 1.58
C ASP A 151 -5.23 -13.95 2.58
N ASP A 152 -5.33 -15.26 2.39
CA ASP A 152 -4.71 -16.27 3.26
C ASP A 152 -3.18 -16.14 3.34
N ASN A 153 -2.52 -15.61 2.28
CA ASN A 153 -1.07 -15.48 2.15
C ASN A 153 -0.57 -14.03 2.25
N VAL A 154 -1.47 -13.04 2.24
CA VAL A 154 -1.15 -11.61 2.22
C VAL A 154 -1.69 -10.91 3.45
N GLN A 155 -0.79 -10.30 4.20
CA GLN A 155 -1.11 -9.46 5.36
C GLN A 155 -0.59 -8.03 5.13
N ILE A 156 -1.30 -7.05 5.67
CA ILE A 156 -0.96 -5.63 5.54
C ILE A 156 -0.51 -5.06 6.89
N TYR A 157 0.72 -4.58 6.94
CA TYR A 157 1.23 -3.82 8.06
C TYR A 157 0.94 -2.33 7.86
N LEU A 158 0.01 -1.79 8.66
CA LEU A 158 -0.34 -0.37 8.66
C LEU A 158 0.25 0.31 9.90
N PRO A 159 1.25 1.20 9.77
CA PRO A 159 1.72 2.03 10.87
C PRO A 159 0.57 2.91 11.39
N GLN A 160 0.34 2.93 12.71
CA GLN A 160 -0.62 3.86 13.34
C GLN A 160 0.05 5.19 13.70
N SER A 161 -0.70 6.09 14.37
CA SER A 161 -0.24 7.44 14.76
C SER A 161 1.03 7.47 15.63
N SER A 162 1.36 6.36 16.31
CA SER A 162 2.69 6.14 16.89
C SER A 162 3.23 4.79 16.40
N PHE A 163 4.54 4.73 16.14
CA PHE A 163 5.23 3.53 15.68
C PHE A 163 5.00 2.30 16.57
N SER A 164 4.87 2.52 17.88
CA SER A 164 4.66 1.47 18.88
C SER A 164 3.28 0.77 18.77
N LYS A 165 2.37 1.24 17.91
CA LYS A 165 1.00 0.75 17.77
C LYS A 165 0.64 0.34 16.35
N ALA A 166 1.60 -0.06 15.53
CA ALA A 166 1.28 -0.59 14.21
C ALA A 166 0.51 -1.92 14.33
N VAL A 167 -0.41 -2.14 13.42
CA VAL A 167 -1.25 -3.35 13.38
C VAL A 167 -0.97 -4.08 12.08
N LEU A 168 -0.69 -5.38 12.22
CA LEU A 168 -0.68 -6.31 11.11
C LEU A 168 -2.13 -6.75 10.89
N HIS A 169 -2.68 -6.40 9.74
CA HIS A 169 -4.04 -6.76 9.35
C HIS A 169 -4.04 -8.04 8.53
N ASP A 170 -4.87 -8.99 8.96
CA ASP A 170 -5.36 -10.15 8.24
C ASP A 170 -6.82 -9.92 7.81
N GLU A 171 -7.45 -10.92 7.19
CA GLU A 171 -8.85 -10.83 6.76
C GLU A 171 -9.81 -10.49 7.90
N VAL A 172 -9.60 -11.09 9.08
CA VAL A 172 -10.49 -10.93 10.23
C VAL A 172 -10.42 -9.49 10.75
N SER A 173 -9.22 -9.03 11.08
CA SER A 173 -9.01 -7.68 11.62
C SER A 173 -9.31 -6.56 10.61
N ALA A 174 -9.10 -6.81 9.32
CA ALA A 174 -9.49 -5.88 8.27
C ALA A 174 -11.02 -5.80 8.14
N LYS A 175 -11.72 -6.93 8.17
CA LYS A 175 -13.19 -7.00 8.16
C LYS A 175 -13.80 -6.28 9.37
N GLU A 176 -13.27 -6.50 10.56
CA GLU A 176 -13.74 -5.81 11.78
C GLU A 176 -13.59 -4.28 11.64
N LYS A 177 -12.48 -3.83 11.07
CA LYS A 177 -12.19 -2.41 10.86
C LYS A 177 -13.07 -1.76 9.80
N MET A 178 -13.36 -2.45 8.70
CA MET A 178 -14.08 -1.92 7.54
C MET A 178 -15.60 -2.15 7.61
N GLY A 179 -16.03 -3.18 8.33
CA GLY A 179 -17.42 -3.62 8.40
C GLY A 179 -17.86 -4.51 7.22
N PHE A 180 -16.92 -4.89 6.34
CA PHE A 180 -17.13 -5.81 5.21
C PHE A 180 -15.82 -6.55 4.89
N GLU A 181 -15.89 -7.62 4.09
CA GLU A 181 -14.71 -8.40 3.72
C GLU A 181 -13.74 -7.59 2.82
N PRO A 182 -12.42 -7.62 3.07
CA PRO A 182 -11.42 -6.82 2.36
C PRO A 182 -11.50 -6.89 0.84
N LYS A 183 -11.76 -8.07 0.29
CA LYS A 183 -11.91 -8.30 -1.15
C LYS A 183 -13.01 -7.48 -1.83
N TYR A 184 -13.93 -6.89 -1.06
CA TYR A 184 -14.99 -6.01 -1.57
C TYR A 184 -14.67 -4.52 -1.43
N MET A 185 -13.43 -4.14 -1.10
CA MET A 185 -13.02 -2.75 -0.99
C MET A 185 -13.26 -1.94 -2.27
N ILE A 186 -12.97 -2.54 -3.42
CA ILE A 186 -13.18 -1.92 -4.74
C ILE A 186 -14.67 -1.61 -4.95
N GLU A 187 -15.52 -2.56 -4.62
CA GLU A 187 -16.99 -2.46 -4.76
C GLU A 187 -17.56 -1.39 -3.80
N TYR A 188 -17.01 -1.33 -2.58
CA TYR A 188 -17.36 -0.28 -1.62
C TYR A 188 -16.98 1.11 -2.16
N LYS A 189 -15.74 1.27 -2.68
CA LYS A 189 -15.29 2.53 -3.27
C LYS A 189 -16.03 2.91 -4.53
N SER A 190 -16.51 1.94 -5.32
CA SER A 190 -17.34 2.21 -6.49
C SER A 190 -18.66 2.92 -6.14
N LEU A 191 -19.23 2.58 -4.98
CA LEU A 191 -20.47 3.16 -4.47
C LEU A 191 -20.24 4.47 -3.71
N ARG A 192 -19.33 4.44 -2.75
CA ARG A 192 -19.05 5.54 -1.83
C ARG A 192 -18.17 6.62 -2.45
N GLY A 193 -17.29 6.25 -3.37
CA GLY A 193 -16.17 7.06 -3.83
C GLY A 193 -15.02 7.10 -2.83
N ASP A 194 -13.97 7.81 -3.23
CA ASP A 194 -12.81 8.10 -2.38
C ASP A 194 -12.40 9.56 -2.51
N PRO A 195 -12.70 10.40 -1.52
CA PRO A 195 -12.31 11.80 -1.54
C PRO A 195 -10.80 12.04 -1.55
N SER A 196 -10.00 11.11 -1.00
CA SER A 196 -8.53 11.27 -0.97
C SER A 196 -7.92 11.20 -2.35
N ASP A 197 -8.52 10.38 -3.24
CA ASP A 197 -8.10 10.19 -4.63
C ASP A 197 -9.01 10.89 -5.63
N ASN A 198 -9.97 11.65 -5.13
CA ASN A 198 -10.97 12.32 -5.94
C ASN A 198 -11.79 11.36 -6.82
N ILE A 199 -12.03 10.14 -6.31
CA ILE A 199 -12.91 9.15 -6.95
C ILE A 199 -14.35 9.51 -6.56
N PRO A 200 -15.24 9.78 -7.54
CA PRO A 200 -16.51 10.41 -7.25
C PRO A 200 -17.51 9.52 -6.50
N GLY A 201 -17.56 8.22 -6.81
CA GLY A 201 -18.63 7.36 -6.32
C GLY A 201 -20.01 7.83 -6.72
N ILE A 202 -21.06 7.33 -6.04
CA ILE A 202 -22.44 7.68 -6.31
C ILE A 202 -22.89 8.79 -5.39
N LYS A 203 -23.27 9.94 -5.93
CA LYS A 203 -23.73 11.10 -5.16
C LYS A 203 -24.89 10.75 -4.21
N GLY A 204 -24.66 10.94 -2.92
CA GLY A 204 -25.65 10.70 -1.88
C GLY A 204 -25.72 9.24 -1.39
N ILE A 205 -24.75 8.40 -1.75
CA ILE A 205 -24.44 7.13 -1.09
C ILE A 205 -23.23 7.36 -0.18
N GLY A 206 -23.45 7.32 1.12
CA GLY A 206 -22.40 7.45 2.14
C GLY A 206 -21.93 6.08 2.65
N ASP A 207 -20.97 6.13 3.59
CA ASP A 207 -20.33 4.93 4.17
C ASP A 207 -21.33 3.84 4.58
N LYS A 208 -22.30 4.18 5.42
CA LYS A 208 -23.28 3.19 5.93
C LYS A 208 -24.03 2.51 4.80
N THR A 209 -24.55 3.29 3.83
CA THR A 209 -25.33 2.73 2.72
C THR A 209 -24.47 1.87 1.81
N ALA A 210 -23.22 2.27 1.55
CA ALA A 210 -22.29 1.48 0.76
C ALA A 210 -21.94 0.15 1.48
N VAL A 211 -21.64 0.20 2.77
CA VAL A 211 -21.37 -1.00 3.59
C VAL A 211 -22.59 -1.94 3.60
N ASP A 212 -23.79 -1.42 3.80
CA ASP A 212 -25.03 -2.22 3.80
C ASP A 212 -25.23 -2.92 2.45
N LEU A 213 -25.09 -2.18 1.33
CA LEU A 213 -25.22 -2.73 -0.02
C LEU A 213 -24.17 -3.82 -0.31
N ILE A 214 -22.91 -3.60 0.08
CA ILE A 214 -21.85 -4.58 -0.15
C ILE A 214 -22.01 -5.80 0.74
N ASN A 215 -22.45 -5.66 1.97
CA ASN A 215 -22.73 -6.81 2.84
C ASN A 215 -23.88 -7.66 2.29
N GLU A 216 -24.90 -7.04 1.69
CA GLU A 216 -26.06 -7.74 1.14
C GLU A 216 -25.78 -8.34 -0.26
N PHE A 217 -25.25 -7.54 -1.17
CA PHE A 217 -25.13 -7.93 -2.59
C PHE A 217 -23.71 -8.33 -3.01
N LYS A 218 -22.69 -8.04 -2.22
CA LYS A 218 -21.27 -8.35 -2.42
C LYS A 218 -20.60 -7.54 -3.53
N THR A 219 -21.11 -7.57 -4.74
CA THR A 219 -20.52 -6.91 -5.93
C THR A 219 -21.41 -5.81 -6.48
N LEU A 220 -20.80 -4.83 -7.15
CA LEU A 220 -21.52 -3.76 -7.85
C LEU A 220 -22.51 -4.32 -8.88
N ASP A 221 -22.09 -5.35 -9.62
CA ASP A 221 -22.94 -6.00 -10.61
C ASP A 221 -24.17 -6.63 -9.95
N ASN A 222 -24.01 -7.28 -8.79
CA ASN A 222 -25.14 -7.82 -8.04
C ASN A 222 -26.06 -6.73 -7.48
N VAL A 223 -25.53 -5.58 -7.07
CA VAL A 223 -26.33 -4.42 -6.68
C VAL A 223 -27.24 -4.01 -7.85
N TYR A 224 -26.69 -3.88 -9.06
CA TYR A 224 -27.47 -3.52 -10.24
C TYR A 224 -28.44 -4.62 -10.73
N ASN A 225 -28.10 -5.88 -10.51
CA ASN A 225 -28.98 -7.00 -10.85
C ASN A 225 -30.15 -7.19 -9.87
N ASN A 226 -30.12 -6.53 -8.71
CA ASN A 226 -31.14 -6.65 -7.66
C ASN A 226 -31.76 -5.28 -7.26
N LEU A 227 -31.84 -4.35 -8.20
CA LEU A 227 -32.38 -3.01 -7.95
C LEU A 227 -33.83 -3.02 -7.40
N ASP A 228 -34.62 -4.05 -7.75
CA ASP A 228 -35.97 -4.26 -7.27
C ASP A 228 -36.04 -4.49 -5.73
N LYS A 229 -34.99 -5.04 -5.15
CA LYS A 229 -34.87 -5.28 -3.70
C LYS A 229 -34.37 -4.06 -2.92
N ILE A 230 -33.89 -3.05 -3.64
CA ILE A 230 -33.27 -1.87 -3.02
C ILE A 230 -34.31 -0.78 -2.84
N LYS A 231 -34.26 -0.11 -1.67
CA LYS A 231 -35.15 1.02 -1.34
C LYS A 231 -35.16 2.06 -2.47
N GLU A 232 -36.34 2.52 -2.86
CA GLU A 232 -36.55 3.40 -4.00
C GLU A 232 -35.63 4.62 -4.05
N SER A 233 -35.43 5.28 -2.90
CA SER A 233 -34.57 6.47 -2.81
C SER A 233 -33.09 6.20 -3.10
N ILE A 234 -32.61 4.98 -2.80
CA ILE A 234 -31.25 4.52 -3.10
C ILE A 234 -31.18 4.03 -4.54
N ARG A 235 -32.16 3.23 -4.96
CA ARG A 235 -32.29 2.70 -6.33
C ARG A 235 -32.24 3.81 -7.38
N LYS A 236 -32.96 4.90 -7.17
CA LYS A 236 -32.95 6.07 -8.08
C LYS A 236 -31.53 6.62 -8.25
N LYS A 237 -30.78 6.80 -7.16
CA LYS A 237 -29.40 7.28 -7.21
C LYS A 237 -28.46 6.30 -7.95
N LEU A 238 -28.63 5.00 -7.72
CA LEU A 238 -27.88 3.95 -8.42
C LEU A 238 -28.11 4.03 -9.92
N ILE A 239 -29.37 4.12 -10.36
CA ILE A 239 -29.74 4.20 -11.78
C ILE A 239 -29.16 5.45 -12.43
N GLU A 240 -29.32 6.60 -11.79
CA GLU A 240 -28.87 7.91 -12.30
C GLU A 240 -27.35 8.02 -12.43
N ASN A 241 -26.58 7.24 -11.65
CA ASN A 241 -25.12 7.34 -11.56
C ASN A 241 -24.40 6.04 -11.92
N LYS A 242 -25.01 5.17 -12.73
CA LYS A 242 -24.47 3.86 -13.07
C LYS A 242 -23.06 3.95 -13.68
N GLU A 243 -22.88 4.80 -14.68
CA GLU A 243 -21.58 4.97 -15.37
C GLU A 243 -20.49 5.48 -14.42
N ILE A 244 -20.85 6.41 -13.53
CA ILE A 244 -19.92 6.94 -12.52
C ILE A 244 -19.49 5.85 -11.53
N ALA A 245 -20.40 4.95 -11.14
CA ALA A 245 -20.08 3.84 -10.25
C ALA A 245 -19.04 2.89 -10.89
N TYR A 246 -19.23 2.52 -12.15
CA TYR A 246 -18.29 1.65 -12.87
C TYR A 246 -16.95 2.34 -13.11
N MET A 247 -16.95 3.62 -13.51
CA MET A 247 -15.71 4.40 -13.60
C MET A 247 -14.97 4.47 -12.24
N SER A 248 -15.72 4.68 -11.15
CA SER A 248 -15.14 4.70 -9.80
C SER A 248 -14.55 3.35 -9.39
N ARG A 249 -15.17 2.23 -9.82
CA ARG A 249 -14.64 0.87 -9.65
C ARG A 249 -13.30 0.73 -10.37
N ASP A 250 -13.23 1.13 -11.64
CA ASP A 250 -12.02 1.03 -12.44
C ASP A 250 -10.87 1.89 -11.89
N LEU A 251 -11.19 3.06 -11.32
CA LEU A 251 -10.21 3.93 -10.65
C LEU A 251 -9.70 3.34 -9.33
N ALA A 252 -10.58 2.71 -8.55
CA ALA A 252 -10.26 2.13 -7.24
C ALA A 252 -9.53 0.79 -7.33
N GLN A 253 -9.62 0.13 -8.49
CA GLN A 253 -9.03 -1.19 -8.69
C GLN A 253 -7.50 -1.11 -8.78
N ILE A 254 -6.81 -1.85 -7.91
CA ILE A 254 -5.39 -2.14 -8.04
C ILE A 254 -5.21 -3.16 -9.16
N LYS A 255 -4.26 -2.91 -10.08
CA LYS A 255 -3.90 -3.88 -11.12
C LYS A 255 -3.20 -5.08 -10.51
N THR A 256 -3.57 -6.27 -10.99
CA THR A 256 -3.02 -7.54 -10.50
C THR A 256 -2.49 -8.41 -11.65
N ASP A 257 -2.41 -7.81 -12.85
CA ASP A 257 -2.11 -8.50 -14.11
C ASP A 257 -0.91 -7.89 -14.87
N LEU A 258 -0.10 -7.06 -14.18
CA LEU A 258 1.10 -6.50 -14.78
C LEU A 258 2.18 -7.57 -14.87
N ASP A 259 2.94 -7.55 -15.96
CA ASP A 259 4.13 -8.39 -16.12
C ASP A 259 5.27 -7.86 -15.23
N VAL A 260 5.22 -8.23 -13.95
CA VAL A 260 6.23 -7.89 -12.95
C VAL A 260 7.05 -9.12 -12.67
N SER A 261 8.17 -9.25 -13.36
CA SER A 261 9.11 -10.35 -13.11
C SER A 261 10.25 -9.91 -12.18
N MET A 262 10.67 -10.79 -11.27
CA MET A 262 11.74 -10.52 -10.34
C MET A 262 12.51 -11.79 -10.00
N ASP A 263 13.85 -11.67 -9.93
CA ASP A 263 14.69 -12.73 -9.38
C ASP A 263 14.67 -12.68 -7.84
N LEU A 264 13.88 -13.57 -7.23
CA LEU A 264 13.79 -13.71 -5.77
C LEU A 264 15.14 -13.99 -5.09
N SER A 265 16.11 -14.54 -5.81
CA SER A 265 17.44 -14.78 -5.24
C SER A 265 18.18 -13.49 -4.86
N LEU A 266 17.81 -12.37 -5.49
CA LEU A 266 18.32 -11.02 -5.19
C LEU A 266 17.58 -10.36 -4.02
N ALA A 267 16.39 -10.84 -3.69
CA ALA A 267 15.54 -10.30 -2.62
C ALA A 267 15.85 -10.90 -1.24
N LYS A 268 16.78 -11.86 -1.13
CA LYS A 268 17.10 -12.49 0.16
C LYS A 268 17.60 -11.46 1.16
N ALA A 269 16.91 -11.32 2.30
CA ALA A 269 17.25 -10.35 3.34
C ALA A 269 18.64 -10.60 3.94
N GLU A 270 19.09 -11.86 4.02
CA GLU A 270 20.44 -12.22 4.46
C GLU A 270 21.56 -11.69 3.55
N LYS A 271 21.24 -11.41 2.28
CA LYS A 271 22.17 -10.88 1.28
C LYS A 271 22.16 -9.36 1.19
N ALA A 272 21.27 -8.69 1.95
CA ALA A 272 21.22 -7.24 1.96
C ALA A 272 22.54 -6.63 2.42
N ASN A 273 22.95 -5.55 1.79
CA ASN A 273 24.20 -4.86 2.09
C ASN A 273 24.07 -3.96 3.32
N TYR A 274 24.00 -4.57 4.50
CA TYR A 274 23.92 -3.82 5.76
C TYR A 274 25.13 -2.90 6.01
N SER A 275 26.30 -3.22 5.48
CA SER A 275 27.46 -2.33 5.56
C SER A 275 27.28 -1.07 4.72
N GLY A 276 26.59 -1.16 3.57
CA GLY A 276 26.18 -0.01 2.77
C GLY A 276 25.18 0.87 3.51
N LEU A 277 24.18 0.23 4.16
CA LEU A 277 23.22 0.95 5.00
C LEU A 277 23.89 1.69 6.18
N LEU A 278 24.84 1.06 6.87
CA LEU A 278 25.60 1.71 7.94
C LEU A 278 26.38 2.93 7.45
N LYS A 279 27.04 2.84 6.27
CA LYS A 279 27.72 3.99 5.65
C LYS A 279 26.74 5.12 5.31
N PHE A 280 25.53 4.75 4.86
CA PHE A 280 24.49 5.74 4.63
C PHE A 280 24.10 6.45 5.94
N PHE A 281 23.90 5.70 7.03
CA PHE A 281 23.58 6.26 8.35
C PHE A 281 24.69 7.18 8.86
N GLU A 282 25.95 6.80 8.71
CA GLU A 282 27.09 7.65 9.06
C GLU A 282 27.10 8.95 8.24
N THR A 283 26.85 8.87 6.92
CA THR A 283 26.83 10.01 6.02
C THR A 283 25.77 11.04 6.41
N TYR A 284 24.59 10.57 6.85
CA TYR A 284 23.49 11.45 7.23
C TYR A 284 23.33 11.60 8.76
N GLU A 285 24.33 11.20 9.52
CA GLU A 285 24.43 11.38 10.99
C GLU A 285 23.31 10.67 11.78
N PHE A 286 22.84 9.51 11.32
CA PHE A 286 21.80 8.71 11.97
C PHE A 286 22.35 7.81 13.07
N TYR A 287 23.09 8.37 14.01
CA TYR A 287 23.84 7.64 15.04
C TYR A 287 22.97 6.90 16.07
N SER A 288 21.66 7.16 16.08
CA SER A 288 20.70 6.50 16.99
C SER A 288 19.97 5.31 16.35
N LEU A 289 20.21 5.03 15.08
CA LEU A 289 19.71 3.86 14.36
C LEU A 289 20.80 2.80 14.24
#